data_ebc9ab16d22408ccd82ab132cfcd9bbe
#
_entry.id   ebc9ab16d22408ccd82ab132cfcd9bbe
#
_cell.length_a   1.000
_cell.length_b   1.000
_cell.length_c   1.000
_cell.angle_alpha   90.00
_cell.angle_beta   90.00
_cell.angle_gamma   90.00
#
_symmetry.space_group_name_H-M   'P 1'
#
loop_
_entity.id
_entity.type
_entity.pdbx_description
1 polymer ?
#
loop_
_entity_poly.entity_id
_entity_poly.type
_entity_poly.pdbx_seq_one_letter_code
_entity_poly.pdbx_strand_id
1 'polypeptide(L)'
;MILRVLTLSVLLVQLAGCAVNPATGRSDFVMMSEQQELDLGRRYNQEILKENPRYADEKLQAYVQQVGERVAKNSHRNQLAYQFTVVDSPDINAFALPGGYIYIHRGLLAYLSSEAELAAVLGHEVGHVTARHSVQQQSQSTAWGLLGQAVAIGTGVGAAADVAGVLGSAVVRGYGRDMELEADGLGAQYLARSGYDPQAMIEVVKVLKNQEDFARDQAAASGEAQPAGGYHGLFDTHPDNDRRLQQVLGPARALATGRQEVNRDAFLKRLEGLPFGDSAETGVRRGQRFYHADLNFTLAFPKGWSLLNRPDALIGHTADQQTFIAMTL
;
A
#
# COMPACT_ATOMS: atom_id res chain seq x y z
N MET A 1 -20.65 -2.58 -43.29
CA MET A 1 -19.28 -3.08 -43.06
C MET A 1 -18.68 -2.59 -41.75
N ILE A 2 -18.73 -1.28 -41.47
CA ILE A 2 -18.19 -0.67 -40.23
C ILE A 2 -18.82 -1.25 -38.94
N LEU A 3 -20.16 -1.42 -38.90
CA LEU A 3 -20.82 -1.95 -37.69
C LEU A 3 -20.47 -3.42 -37.40
N ARG A 4 -20.17 -4.24 -38.42
CA ARG A 4 -19.72 -5.65 -38.25
C ARG A 4 -18.25 -5.68 -37.78
N VAL A 5 -17.41 -4.74 -38.18
CA VAL A 5 -16.03 -4.62 -37.70
C VAL A 5 -16.01 -4.14 -36.24
N LEU A 6 -16.87 -3.19 -35.88
CA LEU A 6 -17.00 -2.72 -34.49
C LEU A 6 -17.50 -3.84 -33.58
N THR A 7 -18.52 -4.61 -33.99
CA THR A 7 -19.03 -5.74 -33.17
C THR A 7 -17.99 -6.85 -33.04
N LEU A 8 -17.24 -7.16 -34.06
CA LEU A 8 -16.17 -8.16 -34.01
C LEU A 8 -15.00 -7.72 -33.11
N SER A 9 -14.65 -6.42 -33.15
CA SER A 9 -13.61 -5.82 -32.28
C SER A 9 -14.01 -5.81 -30.82
N VAL A 10 -15.29 -5.51 -30.51
CA VAL A 10 -15.81 -5.56 -29.13
C VAL A 10 -15.87 -7.00 -28.62
N LEU A 11 -16.20 -7.98 -29.47
CA LEU A 11 -16.22 -9.40 -29.08
C LEU A 11 -14.81 -9.96 -28.82
N LEU A 12 -13.80 -9.53 -29.60
CA LEU A 12 -12.40 -9.91 -29.40
C LEU A 12 -11.80 -9.32 -28.11
N VAL A 13 -12.20 -8.12 -27.71
CA VAL A 13 -11.78 -7.50 -26.44
C VAL A 13 -12.36 -8.25 -25.24
N GLN A 14 -13.57 -8.79 -25.37
CA GLN A 14 -14.19 -9.58 -24.30
C GLN A 14 -13.52 -10.95 -24.08
N LEU A 15 -12.91 -11.54 -25.10
CA LEU A 15 -12.23 -12.84 -24.99
C LEU A 15 -10.78 -12.73 -24.49
N ALA A 16 -10.18 -11.55 -24.59
CA ALA A 16 -8.77 -11.33 -24.20
C ALA A 16 -8.59 -10.81 -22.77
N GLY A 17 -9.66 -10.47 -22.06
CA GLY A 17 -9.60 -9.71 -20.81
C GLY A 17 -10.01 -10.46 -19.54
N CYS A 18 -10.22 -11.79 -19.57
CA CYS A 18 -10.59 -12.54 -18.37
C CYS A 18 -9.48 -13.50 -17.96
N ALA A 19 -9.01 -13.37 -16.72
CA ALA A 19 -8.11 -14.33 -16.09
C ALA A 19 -8.76 -14.91 -14.83
N VAL A 20 -8.48 -16.17 -14.54
CA VAL A 20 -8.94 -16.77 -13.28
C VAL A 20 -8.14 -16.17 -12.13
N ASN A 21 -8.82 -15.65 -11.12
CA ASN A 21 -8.22 -15.21 -9.87
C ASN A 21 -7.62 -16.42 -9.14
N PRO A 22 -6.31 -16.45 -8.91
CA PRO A 22 -5.66 -17.62 -8.31
C PRO A 22 -6.14 -17.92 -6.87
N ALA A 23 -6.65 -16.91 -6.17
CA ALA A 23 -7.10 -17.05 -4.79
C ALA A 23 -8.56 -17.50 -4.67
N THR A 24 -9.44 -17.04 -5.56
CA THR A 24 -10.89 -17.26 -5.45
C THR A 24 -11.47 -18.16 -6.53
N GLY A 25 -10.74 -18.40 -7.61
CA GLY A 25 -11.23 -19.13 -8.79
C GLY A 25 -12.22 -18.35 -9.65
N ARG A 26 -12.58 -17.12 -9.30
CA ARG A 26 -13.46 -16.26 -10.11
C ARG A 26 -12.74 -15.72 -11.34
N SER A 27 -13.50 -15.36 -12.36
CA SER A 27 -12.95 -14.67 -13.53
C SER A 27 -12.90 -13.17 -13.26
N ASP A 28 -11.69 -12.61 -13.28
CA ASP A 28 -11.43 -11.18 -13.13
C ASP A 28 -11.00 -10.57 -14.46
N PHE A 29 -11.30 -9.27 -14.63
CA PHE A 29 -10.87 -8.52 -15.80
C PHE A 29 -9.38 -8.17 -15.69
N VAL A 30 -8.55 -8.85 -16.47
CA VAL A 30 -7.10 -8.70 -16.46
C VAL A 30 -6.58 -8.69 -17.91
N MET A 31 -5.99 -7.57 -18.33
CA MET A 31 -5.41 -7.38 -19.67
C MET A 31 -3.91 -7.70 -19.72
N MET A 32 -3.35 -8.23 -18.65
CA MET A 32 -1.90 -8.44 -18.49
C MET A 32 -1.60 -9.91 -18.23
N SER A 33 -0.65 -10.47 -18.98
CA SER A 33 -0.13 -11.83 -18.71
C SER A 33 0.69 -11.85 -17.42
N GLU A 34 0.94 -13.04 -16.88
CA GLU A 34 1.77 -13.20 -15.68
C GLU A 34 3.21 -12.70 -15.92
N GLN A 35 3.79 -12.97 -17.09
CA GLN A 35 5.12 -12.46 -17.43
C GLN A 35 5.17 -10.93 -17.47
N GLN A 36 4.15 -10.30 -18.04
CA GLN A 36 4.04 -8.82 -18.05
C GLN A 36 3.88 -8.25 -16.64
N GLU A 37 3.14 -8.94 -15.76
CA GLU A 37 3.01 -8.59 -14.34
C GLU A 37 4.36 -8.61 -13.63
N LEU A 38 5.15 -9.69 -13.81
CA LEU A 38 6.49 -9.82 -13.23
C LEU A 38 7.45 -8.74 -13.74
N ASP A 39 7.42 -8.45 -15.04
CA ASP A 39 8.25 -7.42 -15.66
C ASP A 39 7.89 -6.01 -15.15
N LEU A 40 6.61 -5.75 -14.97
CA LEU A 40 6.10 -4.50 -14.42
C LEU A 40 6.56 -4.33 -12.97
N GLY A 41 6.40 -5.36 -12.14
CA GLY A 41 6.84 -5.36 -10.76
C GLY A 41 8.33 -5.07 -10.61
N ARG A 42 9.18 -5.69 -11.45
CA ARG A 42 10.63 -5.41 -11.46
C ARG A 42 10.95 -3.95 -11.76
N ARG A 43 10.28 -3.35 -12.75
CA ARG A 43 10.49 -1.93 -13.07
C ARG A 43 10.07 -1.02 -11.94
N TYR A 44 8.88 -1.25 -11.37
CA TYR A 44 8.39 -0.44 -10.26
C TYR A 44 9.25 -0.59 -9.00
N ASN A 45 9.73 -1.80 -8.70
CA ASN A 45 10.65 -2.02 -7.58
C ASN A 45 11.91 -1.14 -7.68
N GLN A 46 12.48 -0.99 -8.89
CA GLN A 46 13.65 -0.14 -9.09
C GLN A 46 13.36 1.34 -8.85
N GLU A 47 12.18 1.82 -9.25
CA GLU A 47 11.80 3.23 -9.04
C GLU A 47 11.43 3.50 -7.58
N ILE A 48 10.65 2.62 -6.96
CA ILE A 48 10.24 2.76 -5.55
C ILE A 48 11.43 2.84 -4.61
N LEU A 49 12.47 2.02 -4.83
CA LEU A 49 13.66 2.01 -3.97
C LEU A 49 14.55 3.26 -4.13
N LYS A 50 14.38 4.04 -5.20
CA LYS A 50 15.03 5.36 -5.32
C LYS A 50 14.34 6.39 -4.43
N GLU A 51 13.00 6.37 -4.37
CA GLU A 51 12.21 7.32 -3.60
C GLU A 51 12.05 6.90 -2.14
N ASN A 52 12.09 5.60 -1.86
CA ASN A 52 11.91 5.01 -0.54
C ASN A 52 13.09 4.09 -0.24
N PRO A 53 14.19 4.62 0.29
CA PRO A 53 15.38 3.83 0.53
C PRO A 53 15.11 2.72 1.56
N ARG A 54 15.81 1.63 1.37
CA ARG A 54 15.75 0.49 2.28
C ARG A 54 16.32 0.90 3.66
N TYR A 55 15.61 0.57 4.73
CA TYR A 55 16.08 0.82 6.08
C TYR A 55 17.39 0.03 6.36
N ALA A 56 18.41 0.69 6.89
CA ALA A 56 19.78 0.18 7.00
C ALA A 56 19.99 -0.74 8.23
N ASP A 57 19.10 -1.72 8.43
CA ASP A 57 19.22 -2.79 9.42
C ASP A 57 19.02 -4.16 8.78
N GLU A 58 20.12 -4.84 8.43
CA GLU A 58 20.07 -6.14 7.75
C GLU A 58 19.42 -7.24 8.61
N LYS A 59 19.50 -7.14 9.95
CA LYS A 59 18.87 -8.13 10.83
C LYS A 59 17.34 -7.96 10.83
N LEU A 60 16.87 -6.72 10.84
CA LEU A 60 15.44 -6.43 10.73
C LEU A 60 14.91 -6.80 9.35
N GLN A 61 15.65 -6.49 8.27
CA GLN A 61 15.31 -6.89 6.91
C GLN A 61 15.16 -8.41 6.80
N ALA A 62 16.16 -9.16 7.27
CA ALA A 62 16.13 -10.62 7.22
C ALA A 62 14.97 -11.21 8.03
N TYR A 63 14.67 -10.59 9.18
CA TYR A 63 13.55 -11.02 10.02
C TYR A 63 12.19 -10.79 9.33
N VAL A 64 11.97 -9.62 8.75
CA VAL A 64 10.72 -9.31 8.01
C VAL A 64 10.59 -10.21 6.78
N GLN A 65 11.69 -10.45 6.05
CA GLN A 65 11.72 -11.41 4.94
C GLN A 65 11.32 -12.81 5.40
N GLN A 66 11.87 -13.30 6.52
CA GLN A 66 11.56 -14.63 7.05
C GLN A 66 10.07 -14.78 7.44
N VAL A 67 9.51 -13.79 8.12
CA VAL A 67 8.08 -13.78 8.49
C VAL A 67 7.21 -13.75 7.24
N GLY A 68 7.51 -12.86 6.29
CA GLY A 68 6.78 -12.75 5.03
C GLY A 68 6.84 -14.02 4.17
N GLU A 69 8.01 -14.64 4.03
CA GLU A 69 8.16 -15.90 3.31
C GLU A 69 7.36 -17.04 3.94
N ARG A 70 7.32 -17.11 5.28
CA ARG A 70 6.50 -18.10 6.00
C ARG A 70 5.02 -17.96 5.63
N VAL A 71 4.53 -16.73 5.54
CA VAL A 71 3.15 -16.43 5.13
C VAL A 71 2.94 -16.72 3.64
N ALA A 72 3.83 -16.24 2.78
CA ALA A 72 3.73 -16.39 1.32
C ALA A 72 3.77 -17.85 0.85
N LYS A 73 4.55 -18.71 1.52
CA LYS A 73 4.59 -20.17 1.26
C LYS A 73 3.24 -20.86 1.46
N ASN A 74 2.37 -20.28 2.26
CA ASN A 74 1.03 -20.80 2.55
C ASN A 74 -0.08 -20.08 1.74
N SER A 75 0.30 -19.21 0.79
CA SER A 75 -0.59 -18.47 -0.08
C SER A 75 -0.99 -19.25 -1.34
N HIS A 76 -1.95 -18.74 -2.10
CA HIS A 76 -2.39 -19.35 -3.36
C HIS A 76 -1.42 -19.14 -4.53
N ARG A 77 -0.41 -18.25 -4.41
CA ARG A 77 0.67 -18.06 -5.39
C ARG A 77 2.03 -18.28 -4.75
N ASN A 78 2.21 -19.38 -4.04
CA ASN A 78 3.41 -19.72 -3.29
C ASN A 78 4.66 -19.99 -4.16
N GLN A 79 4.50 -20.09 -5.46
CA GLN A 79 5.59 -20.25 -6.45
C GLN A 79 6.28 -18.93 -6.80
N LEU A 80 5.71 -17.77 -6.43
CA LEU A 80 6.35 -16.48 -6.68
C LEU A 80 7.57 -16.26 -5.77
N ALA A 81 8.57 -15.58 -6.29
CA ALA A 81 9.71 -15.10 -5.51
C ALA A 81 9.31 -13.81 -4.78
N TYR A 82 8.76 -13.95 -3.57
CA TYR A 82 8.38 -12.79 -2.76
C TYR A 82 9.60 -12.10 -2.17
N GLN A 83 9.59 -10.77 -2.24
CA GLN A 83 10.57 -9.89 -1.59
C GLN A 83 9.86 -8.96 -0.62
N PHE A 84 10.26 -9.01 0.65
CA PHE A 84 9.74 -8.16 1.72
C PHE A 84 10.81 -7.16 2.14
N THR A 85 10.54 -5.88 1.99
CA THR A 85 11.52 -4.81 2.25
C THR A 85 10.99 -3.85 3.29
N VAL A 86 11.78 -3.61 4.34
CA VAL A 86 11.55 -2.48 5.25
C VAL A 86 12.12 -1.23 4.61
N VAL A 87 11.29 -0.21 4.36
CA VAL A 87 11.73 1.09 3.87
C VAL A 87 11.88 2.10 5.02
N ASP A 88 12.84 2.99 4.89
CA ASP A 88 13.10 4.03 5.87
C ASP A 88 12.16 5.22 5.69
N SER A 89 10.93 5.02 6.12
CA SER A 89 9.90 6.05 6.15
C SER A 89 9.21 6.05 7.52
N PRO A 90 8.96 7.22 8.11
CA PRO A 90 8.21 7.34 9.36
C PRO A 90 6.70 7.12 9.17
N ASP A 91 6.21 7.01 7.94
CA ASP A 91 4.81 6.87 7.62
C ASP A 91 4.27 5.52 8.09
N ILE A 92 2.98 5.48 8.44
CA ILE A 92 2.28 4.26 8.78
C ILE A 92 1.74 3.67 7.49
N ASN A 93 2.55 2.85 6.80
CA ASN A 93 2.17 2.26 5.51
C ASN A 93 2.82 0.90 5.25
N ALA A 94 2.13 0.08 4.44
CA ALA A 94 2.65 -1.08 3.73
C ALA A 94 1.97 -1.13 2.37
N PHE A 95 2.60 -1.72 1.38
CA PHE A 95 2.01 -1.88 0.05
C PHE A 95 2.70 -2.98 -0.75
N ALA A 96 1.96 -3.53 -1.71
CA ALA A 96 2.45 -4.53 -2.64
C ALA A 96 2.50 -4.00 -4.07
N LEU A 97 3.58 -4.37 -4.78
CA LEU A 97 3.66 -4.23 -6.23
C LEU A 97 3.35 -5.57 -6.92
N PRO A 98 2.98 -5.55 -8.20
CA PRO A 98 2.86 -6.77 -8.99
C PRO A 98 4.10 -7.65 -8.89
N GLY A 99 3.92 -8.97 -8.96
CA GLY A 99 5.06 -9.91 -8.99
C GLY A 99 5.67 -10.26 -7.63
N GLY A 100 5.09 -9.80 -6.51
CA GLY A 100 5.48 -10.25 -5.17
C GLY A 100 6.48 -9.35 -4.43
N TYR A 101 6.66 -8.10 -4.85
CA TYR A 101 7.43 -7.10 -4.12
C TYR A 101 6.53 -6.44 -3.09
N ILE A 102 6.86 -6.58 -1.81
CA ILE A 102 6.09 -6.08 -0.67
C ILE A 102 6.97 -5.19 0.21
N TYR A 103 6.44 -4.04 0.57
CA TYR A 103 7.13 -3.03 1.35
C TYR A 103 6.37 -2.77 2.63
N ILE A 104 7.10 -2.60 3.72
CA ILE A 104 6.58 -2.13 4.99
C ILE A 104 7.40 -0.95 5.46
N HIS A 105 6.74 0.13 5.81
CA HIS A 105 7.40 1.32 6.33
C HIS A 105 7.85 1.09 7.77
N ARG A 106 9.03 1.60 8.12
CA ARG A 106 9.55 1.60 9.48
C ARG A 106 8.54 2.16 10.49
N GLY A 107 7.81 3.21 10.08
CA GLY A 107 6.78 3.82 10.91
C GLY A 107 5.65 2.85 11.29
N LEU A 108 5.19 1.99 10.38
CA LEU A 108 4.15 1.01 10.70
C LEU A 108 4.65 -0.04 11.71
N LEU A 109 5.90 -0.50 11.58
CA LEU A 109 6.47 -1.47 12.53
C LEU A 109 6.41 -0.99 13.98
N ALA A 110 6.57 0.31 14.20
CA ALA A 110 6.54 0.90 15.54
C ALA A 110 5.15 0.85 16.23
N TYR A 111 4.10 0.60 15.48
CA TYR A 111 2.72 0.48 16.01
C TYR A 111 2.27 -0.98 16.18
N LEU A 112 3.03 -1.94 15.66
CA LEU A 112 2.71 -3.36 15.84
C LEU A 112 3.23 -3.86 17.18
N SER A 113 2.49 -4.79 17.78
CA SER A 113 2.78 -5.32 19.13
C SER A 113 3.30 -6.77 19.12
N SER A 114 3.29 -7.45 17.96
CA SER A 114 3.68 -8.85 17.86
C SER A 114 4.10 -9.27 16.45
N GLU A 115 4.83 -10.39 16.35
CA GLU A 115 5.16 -11.02 15.06
C GLU A 115 3.89 -11.45 14.31
N ALA A 116 2.84 -11.87 15.01
CA ALA A 116 1.57 -12.21 14.40
C ALA A 116 0.91 -10.99 13.73
N GLU A 117 1.03 -9.79 14.32
CA GLU A 117 0.54 -8.55 13.69
C GLU A 117 1.40 -8.17 12.48
N LEU A 118 2.72 -8.34 12.55
CA LEU A 118 3.59 -8.20 11.37
C LEU A 118 3.18 -9.18 10.26
N ALA A 119 2.99 -10.45 10.62
CA ALA A 119 2.52 -11.47 9.68
C ALA A 119 1.14 -11.12 9.10
N ALA A 120 0.25 -10.46 9.88
CA ALA A 120 -1.07 -10.02 9.42
C ALA A 120 -0.96 -8.93 8.35
N VAL A 121 -0.12 -7.90 8.58
CA VAL A 121 0.15 -6.87 7.55
C VAL A 121 0.72 -7.51 6.30
N LEU A 122 1.77 -8.32 6.43
CA LEU A 122 2.40 -8.97 5.26
C LEU A 122 1.46 -9.96 4.57
N GLY A 123 0.59 -10.65 5.34
CA GLY A 123 -0.43 -11.56 4.83
C GLY A 123 -1.52 -10.84 4.03
N HIS A 124 -1.93 -9.65 4.45
CA HIS A 124 -2.82 -8.78 3.71
C HIS A 124 -2.20 -8.37 2.37
N GLU A 125 -0.94 -7.93 2.36
CA GLU A 125 -0.23 -7.59 1.13
C GLU A 125 -0.04 -8.79 0.19
N VAL A 126 0.28 -9.97 0.74
CA VAL A 126 0.29 -11.23 -0.01
C VAL A 126 -1.10 -11.53 -0.58
N GLY A 127 -2.18 -11.20 0.14
CA GLY A 127 -3.56 -11.28 -0.35
C GLY A 127 -3.77 -10.46 -1.63
N HIS A 128 -3.33 -9.20 -1.64
CA HIS A 128 -3.38 -8.35 -2.82
C HIS A 128 -2.60 -8.92 -4.01
N VAL A 129 -1.40 -9.45 -3.77
CA VAL A 129 -0.58 -10.10 -4.80
C VAL A 129 -1.25 -11.35 -5.34
N THR A 130 -1.80 -12.20 -4.47
CA THR A 130 -2.42 -13.47 -4.88
C THR A 130 -3.73 -13.29 -5.61
N ALA A 131 -4.53 -12.31 -5.24
CA ALA A 131 -5.75 -11.92 -5.95
C ALA A 131 -5.47 -11.02 -7.17
N ARG A 132 -4.21 -10.59 -7.39
CA ARG A 132 -3.79 -9.75 -8.52
C ARG A 132 -4.49 -8.39 -8.55
N HIS A 133 -4.79 -7.80 -7.39
CA HIS A 133 -5.58 -6.56 -7.30
C HIS A 133 -4.95 -5.39 -8.05
N SER A 134 -3.63 -5.18 -7.96
CA SER A 134 -2.92 -4.13 -8.72
C SER A 134 -3.07 -4.30 -10.24
N VAL A 135 -3.04 -5.55 -10.72
CA VAL A 135 -3.20 -5.88 -12.15
C VAL A 135 -4.63 -5.64 -12.63
N GLN A 136 -5.62 -5.96 -11.79
CA GLN A 136 -7.03 -5.67 -12.07
C GLN A 136 -7.28 -4.16 -12.16
N GLN A 137 -6.79 -3.38 -11.19
CA GLN A 137 -6.90 -1.92 -11.20
C GLN A 137 -6.28 -1.30 -12.45
N GLN A 138 -5.07 -1.75 -12.81
CA GLN A 138 -4.39 -1.24 -13.99
C GLN A 138 -5.12 -1.60 -15.27
N SER A 139 -5.67 -2.82 -15.36
CA SER A 139 -6.45 -3.26 -16.50
C SER A 139 -7.73 -2.44 -16.67
N GLN A 140 -8.43 -2.15 -15.57
CA GLN A 140 -9.61 -1.28 -15.56
C GLN A 140 -9.25 0.16 -16.00
N SER A 141 -8.18 0.74 -15.45
CA SER A 141 -7.74 2.09 -15.81
C SER A 141 -7.35 2.17 -17.29
N THR A 142 -6.67 1.16 -17.82
CA THR A 142 -6.31 1.08 -19.24
C THR A 142 -7.56 0.99 -20.11
N ALA A 143 -8.54 0.16 -19.77
CA ALA A 143 -9.79 0.03 -20.51
C ALA A 143 -10.58 1.34 -20.54
N TRP A 144 -10.69 2.04 -19.41
CA TRP A 144 -11.33 3.36 -19.34
C TRP A 144 -10.58 4.42 -20.15
N GLY A 145 -9.25 4.41 -20.14
CA GLY A 145 -8.42 5.31 -20.97
C GLY A 145 -8.64 5.08 -22.45
N LEU A 146 -8.69 3.83 -22.90
CA LEU A 146 -8.98 3.48 -24.30
C LEU A 146 -10.39 3.91 -24.74
N LEU A 147 -11.39 3.71 -23.88
CA LEU A 147 -12.76 4.18 -24.13
C LEU A 147 -12.82 5.70 -24.22
N GLY A 148 -12.14 6.42 -23.32
CA GLY A 148 -12.05 7.89 -23.36
C GLY A 148 -11.42 8.40 -24.65
N GLN A 149 -10.34 7.78 -25.12
CA GLN A 149 -9.73 8.10 -26.41
C GLN A 149 -10.66 7.83 -27.60
N ALA A 150 -11.37 6.69 -27.61
CA ALA A 150 -12.29 6.37 -28.69
C ALA A 150 -13.46 7.38 -28.76
N VAL A 151 -13.97 7.83 -27.61
CA VAL A 151 -14.98 8.88 -27.52
C VAL A 151 -14.44 10.22 -28.01
N ALA A 152 -13.23 10.60 -27.59
CA ALA A 152 -12.60 11.85 -28.02
C ALA A 152 -12.38 11.90 -29.54
N ILE A 153 -11.92 10.81 -30.14
CA ILE A 153 -11.78 10.68 -31.60
C ILE A 153 -13.13 10.76 -32.29
N GLY A 154 -14.17 10.09 -31.76
CA GLY A 154 -15.51 10.06 -32.35
C GLY A 154 -16.27 11.38 -32.24
N THR A 155 -16.01 12.20 -31.24
CA THR A 155 -16.70 13.47 -30.97
C THR A 155 -15.92 14.71 -31.41
N GLY A 156 -14.62 14.55 -31.73
CA GLY A 156 -13.73 15.69 -32.08
C GLY A 156 -13.37 16.57 -30.89
N VAL A 157 -13.74 16.20 -29.67
CA VAL A 157 -13.36 16.92 -28.43
C VAL A 157 -11.99 16.42 -28.00
N GLY A 158 -10.95 17.18 -28.30
CA GLY A 158 -9.56 16.87 -27.96
C GLY A 158 -9.25 17.07 -26.48
N ALA A 159 -9.70 16.18 -25.62
CA ALA A 159 -9.06 15.96 -24.33
C ALA A 159 -7.98 14.89 -24.57
N ALA A 160 -6.74 15.33 -24.79
CA ALA A 160 -5.58 14.47 -24.64
C ALA A 160 -5.50 14.09 -23.16
N ALA A 161 -6.23 13.03 -22.78
CA ALA A 161 -6.07 12.44 -21.47
C ALA A 161 -4.62 11.94 -21.42
N ASP A 162 -3.85 12.49 -20.52
CA ASP A 162 -2.46 12.12 -20.28
C ASP A 162 -2.43 10.66 -19.82
N VAL A 163 -2.36 9.74 -20.80
CA VAL A 163 -2.41 8.28 -20.56
C VAL A 163 -1.27 7.85 -19.65
N ALA A 164 -0.13 8.53 -19.69
CA ALA A 164 1.00 8.29 -18.80
C ALA A 164 0.68 8.65 -17.34
N GLY A 165 -0.07 9.72 -17.08
CA GLY A 165 -0.54 10.08 -15.74
C GLY A 165 -1.57 9.09 -15.16
N VAL A 166 -2.41 8.50 -16.02
CA VAL A 166 -3.39 7.49 -15.62
C VAL A 166 -2.72 6.17 -15.21
N LEU A 167 -1.66 5.75 -15.89
CA LEU A 167 -0.93 4.53 -15.57
C LEU A 167 -0.19 4.64 -14.22
N GLY A 168 0.47 5.78 -13.96
CA GLY A 168 1.15 6.05 -12.69
C GLY A 168 0.18 6.16 -11.50
N SER A 169 -0.97 6.81 -11.71
CA SER A 169 -1.96 7.01 -10.64
C SER A 169 -2.74 5.75 -10.25
N ALA A 170 -2.80 4.71 -11.09
CA ALA A 170 -3.49 3.46 -10.78
C ALA A 170 -2.79 2.66 -9.66
N VAL A 171 -1.46 2.76 -9.58
CA VAL A 171 -0.66 2.08 -8.53
C VAL A 171 -0.72 2.85 -7.19
N VAL A 172 -0.97 4.16 -7.24
CA VAL A 172 -0.99 5.02 -6.05
C VAL A 172 -2.41 5.19 -5.47
N ARG A 173 -3.47 4.88 -6.25
CA ARG A 173 -4.85 4.90 -5.75
C ARG A 173 -5.13 3.65 -4.92
N GLY A 174 -5.70 3.86 -3.73
CA GLY A 174 -6.11 2.78 -2.85
C GLY A 174 -7.02 1.75 -3.52
N TYR A 175 -6.98 0.53 -3.02
CA TYR A 175 -7.80 -0.57 -3.51
C TYR A 175 -9.28 -0.31 -3.22
N GLY A 176 -10.15 -0.85 -4.08
CA GLY A 176 -11.58 -0.80 -3.83
C GLY A 176 -11.98 -1.63 -2.61
N ARG A 177 -13.09 -1.26 -1.94
CA ARG A 177 -13.56 -1.89 -0.69
C ARG A 177 -13.64 -3.41 -0.74
N ASP A 178 -14.11 -3.96 -1.86
CA ASP A 178 -14.26 -5.41 -2.00
C ASP A 178 -12.89 -6.11 -2.11
N MET A 179 -11.89 -5.44 -2.72
CA MET A 179 -10.52 -5.93 -2.78
C MET A 179 -9.85 -5.92 -1.39
N GLU A 180 -10.15 -4.91 -0.56
CA GLU A 180 -9.67 -4.86 0.82
C GLU A 180 -10.22 -6.02 1.66
N LEU A 181 -11.53 -6.27 1.57
CA LEU A 181 -12.16 -7.37 2.28
C LEU A 181 -11.67 -8.74 1.81
N GLU A 182 -11.41 -8.89 0.53
CA GLU A 182 -10.80 -10.09 -0.04
C GLU A 182 -9.38 -10.28 0.49
N ALA A 183 -8.55 -9.23 0.51
CA ALA A 183 -7.19 -9.28 1.04
C ALA A 183 -7.16 -9.58 2.54
N ASP A 184 -8.06 -9.00 3.35
CA ASP A 184 -8.21 -9.32 4.77
C ASP A 184 -8.57 -10.79 5.00
N GLY A 185 -9.53 -11.29 4.23
CA GLY A 185 -9.96 -12.70 4.32
C GLY A 185 -8.86 -13.68 3.91
N LEU A 186 -8.12 -13.37 2.87
CA LEU A 186 -6.96 -14.14 2.42
C LEU A 186 -5.82 -14.07 3.43
N GLY A 187 -5.50 -12.89 3.94
CA GLY A 187 -4.50 -12.68 4.97
C GLY A 187 -4.77 -13.52 6.22
N ALA A 188 -5.99 -13.48 6.74
CA ALA A 188 -6.38 -14.31 7.89
C ALA A 188 -6.22 -15.81 7.62
N GLN A 189 -6.54 -16.29 6.41
CA GLN A 189 -6.31 -17.68 6.02
C GLN A 189 -4.82 -18.02 5.97
N TYR A 190 -3.99 -17.13 5.42
CA TYR A 190 -2.54 -17.36 5.32
C TYR A 190 -1.88 -17.36 6.69
N LEU A 191 -2.32 -16.51 7.63
CA LEU A 191 -1.89 -16.55 9.02
C LEU A 191 -2.17 -17.91 9.64
N ALA A 192 -3.42 -18.36 9.59
CA ALA A 192 -3.84 -19.63 10.16
C ALA A 192 -3.03 -20.81 9.60
N ARG A 193 -2.84 -20.88 8.27
CA ARG A 193 -2.04 -21.90 7.60
C ARG A 193 -0.56 -21.85 7.96
N SER A 194 -0.07 -20.66 8.33
CA SER A 194 1.31 -20.41 8.74
C SER A 194 1.54 -20.63 10.24
N GLY A 195 0.49 -20.97 11.02
CA GLY A 195 0.56 -21.20 12.45
C GLY A 195 0.52 -19.92 13.30
N TYR A 196 0.31 -18.75 12.71
CA TYR A 196 0.06 -17.50 13.43
C TYR A 196 -1.39 -17.37 13.86
N ASP A 197 -1.64 -16.56 14.90
CA ASP A 197 -2.98 -16.22 15.33
C ASP A 197 -3.70 -15.34 14.31
N PRO A 198 -4.76 -15.81 13.62
CA PRO A 198 -5.49 -14.99 12.65
C PRO A 198 -6.22 -13.81 13.28
N GLN A 199 -6.43 -13.78 14.61
CA GLN A 199 -6.98 -12.64 15.31
C GLN A 199 -6.04 -11.41 15.25
N ALA A 200 -4.76 -11.60 14.97
CA ALA A 200 -3.82 -10.53 14.73
C ALA A 200 -4.25 -9.59 13.58
N MET A 201 -5.00 -10.09 12.59
CA MET A 201 -5.62 -9.24 11.54
C MET A 201 -6.58 -8.21 12.14
N ILE A 202 -7.36 -8.61 13.14
CA ILE A 202 -8.29 -7.71 13.84
C ILE A 202 -7.51 -6.61 14.59
N GLU A 203 -6.41 -6.98 15.25
CA GLU A 203 -5.60 -6.02 16.00
C GLU A 203 -4.93 -5.02 15.06
N VAL A 204 -4.44 -5.45 13.91
CA VAL A 204 -3.90 -4.55 12.88
C VAL A 204 -4.96 -3.55 12.40
N VAL A 205 -6.16 -3.99 12.01
CA VAL A 205 -7.23 -3.09 11.57
C VAL A 205 -7.63 -2.11 12.68
N LYS A 206 -7.61 -2.53 13.96
CA LYS A 206 -7.83 -1.62 15.09
C LYS A 206 -6.72 -0.57 15.23
N VAL A 207 -5.44 -0.97 15.07
CA VAL A 207 -4.33 -0.02 15.08
C VAL A 207 -4.55 1.06 14.02
N LEU A 208 -4.90 0.64 12.79
CA LEU A 208 -5.18 1.56 11.70
C LEU A 208 -6.35 2.50 12.02
N LYS A 209 -7.45 1.95 12.51
CA LYS A 209 -8.63 2.75 12.91
C LYS A 209 -8.29 3.77 13.99
N ASN A 210 -7.53 3.38 15.01
CA ASN A 210 -7.11 4.28 16.08
C ASN A 210 -6.23 5.44 15.55
N GLN A 211 -5.37 5.16 14.56
CA GLN A 211 -4.56 6.20 13.93
C GLN A 211 -5.40 7.18 13.10
N GLU A 212 -6.40 6.67 12.38
CA GLU A 212 -7.37 7.48 11.65
C GLU A 212 -8.14 8.41 12.60
N ASP A 213 -8.65 7.87 13.69
CA ASP A 213 -9.39 8.64 14.72
C ASP A 213 -8.48 9.70 15.35
N PHE A 214 -7.24 9.35 15.71
CA PHE A 214 -6.26 10.27 16.26
C PHE A 214 -5.92 11.42 15.30
N ALA A 215 -5.70 11.12 14.02
CA ALA A 215 -5.44 12.15 13.01
C ALA A 215 -6.63 13.11 12.85
N ARG A 216 -7.86 12.60 12.90
CA ARG A 216 -9.09 13.39 12.85
C ARG A 216 -9.23 14.31 14.07
N ASP A 217 -8.96 13.78 15.27
CA ASP A 217 -9.01 14.55 16.51
C ASP A 217 -7.96 15.67 16.52
N GLN A 218 -6.75 15.40 16.02
CA GLN A 218 -5.71 16.42 15.87
C GLN A 218 -6.10 17.54 14.89
N ALA A 219 -6.66 17.20 13.74
CA ALA A 219 -7.13 18.17 12.76
C ALA A 219 -8.24 19.05 13.34
N ALA A 220 -9.19 18.45 14.09
CA ALA A 220 -10.25 19.18 14.78
C ALA A 220 -9.70 20.14 15.86
N ALA A 221 -8.69 19.72 16.62
CA ALA A 221 -8.08 20.54 17.67
C ALA A 221 -7.23 21.68 17.10
N SER A 222 -6.60 21.51 15.94
CA SER A 222 -5.81 22.57 15.28
C SER A 222 -6.65 23.59 14.51
N GLY A 223 -7.94 23.32 14.30
CA GLY A 223 -8.83 24.13 13.45
C GLY A 223 -8.45 24.05 11.96
N GLU A 224 -7.66 23.08 11.58
CA GLU A 224 -7.30 22.79 10.21
C GLU A 224 -8.46 22.03 9.54
N ALA A 225 -8.72 22.34 8.27
CA ALA A 225 -9.63 21.53 7.49
C ALA A 225 -9.11 20.08 7.51
N GLN A 226 -9.99 19.10 7.70
CA GLN A 226 -9.59 17.70 7.60
C GLN A 226 -8.81 17.52 6.30
N PRO A 227 -7.61 16.93 6.33
CA PRO A 227 -6.93 16.57 5.10
C PRO A 227 -7.91 15.72 4.30
N ALA A 228 -8.26 16.17 3.11
CA ALA A 228 -9.02 15.35 2.18
C ALA A 228 -8.11 14.17 1.80
N GLY A 229 -8.34 13.01 2.47
CA GLY A 229 -7.50 11.83 2.28
C GLY A 229 -6.58 11.49 3.44
N GLY A 230 -6.92 11.80 4.69
CA GLY A 230 -6.21 11.26 5.86
C GLY A 230 -4.72 11.64 5.94
N TYR A 231 -4.05 11.11 6.93
CA TYR A 231 -2.59 11.07 7.04
C TYR A 231 -2.06 10.33 5.81
N HIS A 232 -1.20 10.97 4.98
CA HIS A 232 -0.59 10.34 3.80
C HIS A 232 0.03 8.99 4.18
N GLY A 233 -0.59 7.90 3.77
CA GLY A 233 -0.15 6.56 4.15
C GLY A 233 -1.22 5.51 3.90
N LEU A 234 -1.30 4.53 4.80
CA LEU A 234 -2.12 3.33 4.68
C LEU A 234 -3.63 3.60 4.45
N PHE A 235 -4.16 4.73 4.94
CA PHE A 235 -5.59 5.09 4.77
C PHE A 235 -5.94 5.46 3.32
N ASP A 236 -4.97 6.02 2.58
CA ASP A 236 -5.18 6.36 1.17
C ASP A 236 -5.10 5.12 0.28
N THR A 237 -4.29 4.14 0.70
CA THR A 237 -4.11 2.88 -0.03
C THR A 237 -5.09 1.80 0.39
N HIS A 238 -5.56 1.80 1.66
CA HIS A 238 -6.44 0.77 2.25
C HIS A 238 -7.63 1.38 3.00
N PRO A 239 -8.68 1.83 2.29
CA PRO A 239 -9.82 2.53 2.89
C PRO A 239 -10.78 1.62 3.66
N ASP A 240 -11.73 2.25 4.39
CA ASP A 240 -12.92 1.64 4.99
C ASP A 240 -12.65 0.71 6.19
N ASN A 241 -11.81 1.16 7.14
CA ASN A 241 -11.43 0.39 8.32
C ASN A 241 -12.63 -0.04 9.20
N ASP A 242 -13.69 0.75 9.28
CA ASP A 242 -14.88 0.40 10.08
C ASP A 242 -15.58 -0.86 9.54
N ARG A 243 -15.77 -0.93 8.23
CA ARG A 243 -16.39 -2.08 7.58
C ARG A 243 -15.45 -3.30 7.60
N ARG A 244 -14.17 -3.08 7.37
CA ARG A 244 -13.15 -4.13 7.44
C ARG A 244 -13.14 -4.76 8.83
N LEU A 245 -13.13 -3.95 9.90
CA LEU A 245 -13.17 -4.45 11.27
C LEU A 245 -14.40 -5.32 11.54
N GLN A 246 -15.57 -4.91 11.04
CA GLN A 246 -16.80 -5.69 11.23
C GLN A 246 -16.78 -7.03 10.47
N GLN A 247 -16.23 -7.05 9.27
CA GLN A 247 -16.27 -8.23 8.40
C GLN A 247 -15.13 -9.23 8.63
N VAL A 248 -13.94 -8.77 9.07
CA VAL A 248 -12.81 -9.66 9.35
C VAL A 248 -12.99 -10.45 10.66
N LEU A 249 -13.81 -9.95 11.59
CA LEU A 249 -14.04 -10.57 12.90
C LEU A 249 -14.52 -12.02 12.81
N GLY A 250 -15.51 -12.30 11.97
CA GLY A 250 -16.07 -13.64 11.80
C GLY A 250 -15.06 -14.64 11.22
N PRO A 251 -14.51 -14.40 10.05
CA PRO A 251 -13.51 -15.27 9.42
C PRO A 251 -12.26 -15.49 10.30
N ALA A 252 -11.69 -14.44 10.89
CA ALA A 252 -10.50 -14.57 11.72
C ALA A 252 -10.75 -15.44 12.96
N ARG A 253 -11.89 -15.26 13.64
CA ARG A 253 -12.28 -16.10 14.80
C ARG A 253 -12.56 -17.54 14.40
N ALA A 254 -13.18 -17.78 13.26
CA ALA A 254 -13.48 -19.13 12.78
C ALA A 254 -12.20 -19.93 12.44
N LEU A 255 -11.13 -19.24 12.05
CA LEU A 255 -9.83 -19.82 11.73
C LEU A 255 -8.93 -20.01 12.98
N ALA A 256 -9.24 -19.36 14.09
CA ALA A 256 -8.49 -19.45 15.34
C ALA A 256 -8.74 -20.80 16.02
N THR A 257 -7.93 -21.81 15.68
CA THR A 257 -8.03 -23.18 16.24
C THR A 257 -6.71 -23.62 16.84
N GLY A 258 -6.74 -24.06 18.09
CA GLY A 258 -5.57 -24.61 18.77
C GLY A 258 -4.57 -23.54 19.27
N ARG A 259 -3.33 -23.97 19.52
CA ARG A 259 -2.25 -23.08 19.97
C ARG A 259 -1.64 -22.39 18.76
N GLN A 260 -1.72 -21.08 18.73
CA GLN A 260 -1.22 -20.24 17.66
C GLN A 260 -0.11 -19.32 18.16
N GLU A 261 0.81 -18.97 17.25
CA GLU A 261 1.95 -18.15 17.60
C GLU A 261 1.58 -16.66 17.55
N VAL A 262 1.95 -15.93 18.59
CA VAL A 262 1.84 -14.47 18.68
C VAL A 262 3.25 -13.84 18.66
N ASN A 263 4.20 -14.47 19.34
CA ASN A 263 5.64 -14.12 19.40
C ASN A 263 5.91 -12.63 19.74
N ARG A 264 5.16 -12.09 20.73
CA ARG A 264 5.23 -10.69 21.13
C ARG A 264 6.65 -10.27 21.57
N ASP A 265 7.21 -10.95 22.56
CA ASP A 265 8.47 -10.52 23.19
C ASP A 265 9.64 -10.61 22.23
N ALA A 266 9.68 -11.64 21.39
CA ALA A 266 10.69 -11.81 20.35
C ALA A 266 10.61 -10.68 19.31
N PHE A 267 9.41 -10.29 18.92
CA PHE A 267 9.16 -9.19 17.99
C PHE A 267 9.61 -7.85 18.58
N LEU A 268 9.17 -7.48 19.78
CA LEU A 268 9.52 -6.22 20.40
C LEU A 268 11.04 -6.08 20.61
N LYS A 269 11.72 -7.18 20.95
CA LYS A 269 13.17 -7.19 21.03
C LYS A 269 13.86 -6.91 19.69
N ARG A 270 13.24 -7.26 18.56
CA ARG A 270 13.75 -6.95 17.22
C ARG A 270 13.61 -5.49 16.85
N LEU A 271 12.64 -4.81 17.44
CA LEU A 271 12.41 -3.38 17.23
C LEU A 271 13.16 -2.48 18.21
N GLU A 272 13.91 -3.05 19.16
CA GLU A 272 14.69 -2.26 20.12
C GLU A 272 15.70 -1.37 19.39
N GLY A 273 15.62 -0.04 19.64
CA GLY A 273 16.43 0.95 18.96
C GLY A 273 15.88 1.45 17.63
N LEU A 274 14.72 0.94 17.15
CA LEU A 274 14.07 1.45 15.94
C LEU A 274 13.64 2.91 16.16
N PRO A 275 14.06 3.88 15.30
CA PRO A 275 13.64 5.27 15.43
C PRO A 275 12.11 5.41 15.28
N PHE A 276 11.49 6.16 16.20
CA PHE A 276 10.08 6.50 16.12
C PHE A 276 9.91 7.87 15.45
N GLY A 277 9.09 7.95 14.41
CA GLY A 277 8.88 9.18 13.64
C GLY A 277 10.03 9.50 12.69
N ASP A 278 10.30 10.78 12.48
CA ASP A 278 11.40 11.25 11.63
C ASP A 278 12.76 10.82 12.20
N SER A 279 13.77 10.65 11.34
CA SER A 279 15.13 10.28 11.72
C SER A 279 16.10 11.46 11.62
N ALA A 280 17.26 11.33 12.26
CA ALA A 280 18.30 12.36 12.19
C ALA A 280 18.88 12.50 10.78
N GLU A 281 18.96 11.38 10.05
CA GLU A 281 19.51 11.29 8.70
C GLU A 281 18.64 12.01 7.67
N THR A 282 17.32 11.96 7.83
CA THR A 282 16.36 12.61 6.91
C THR A 282 15.88 13.96 7.43
N GLY A 283 16.29 14.33 8.66
CA GLY A 283 15.81 15.52 9.34
C GLY A 283 14.48 15.31 10.08
N VAL A 284 14.20 16.18 11.04
CA VAL A 284 13.10 16.05 12.01
C VAL A 284 12.15 17.24 11.90
N ARG A 285 10.86 16.94 11.71
CA ARG A 285 9.76 17.93 11.74
C ARG A 285 9.26 18.13 13.18
N ARG A 286 9.13 19.39 13.60
CA ARG A 286 8.48 19.76 14.87
C ARG A 286 7.55 20.95 14.65
N GLY A 287 6.28 20.70 14.43
CA GLY A 287 5.31 21.71 14.00
C GLY A 287 5.75 22.31 12.65
N GLN A 288 5.85 23.64 12.57
CA GLN A 288 6.32 24.34 11.37
C GLN A 288 7.85 24.45 11.26
N ARG A 289 8.61 23.76 12.11
CA ARG A 289 10.07 23.75 12.03
C ARG A 289 10.59 22.42 11.54
N PHE A 290 11.62 22.53 10.73
CA PHE A 290 12.42 21.39 10.28
C PHE A 290 13.86 21.56 10.77
N TYR A 291 14.45 20.47 11.24
CA TYR A 291 15.81 20.40 11.76
C TYR A 291 16.54 19.28 11.03
N HIS A 292 17.69 19.57 10.46
CA HIS A 292 18.58 18.57 9.88
C HIS A 292 19.90 18.58 10.61
N ALA A 293 20.17 17.52 11.40
CA ALA A 293 21.37 17.48 12.25
C ALA A 293 22.65 17.37 11.43
N ASP A 294 22.69 16.45 10.49
CA ASP A 294 23.90 16.17 9.69
C ASP A 294 24.28 17.33 8.76
N LEU A 295 23.30 18.00 8.17
CA LEU A 295 23.51 19.18 7.33
C LEU A 295 23.56 20.49 8.14
N ASN A 296 23.36 20.42 9.46
CA ASN A 296 23.48 21.52 10.41
C ASN A 296 22.67 22.76 10.03
N PHE A 297 21.36 22.58 9.68
CA PHE A 297 20.47 23.69 9.43
C PHE A 297 19.09 23.49 10.06
N THR A 298 18.34 24.57 10.18
CA THR A 298 16.93 24.58 10.56
C THR A 298 16.15 25.54 9.66
N LEU A 299 14.92 25.16 9.35
CA LEU A 299 13.98 26.00 8.62
C LEU A 299 12.71 26.19 9.42
N ALA A 300 12.07 27.34 9.24
CA ALA A 300 10.76 27.63 9.82
C ALA A 300 9.78 27.99 8.68
N PHE A 301 8.68 27.31 8.63
CA PHE A 301 7.60 27.53 7.66
C PHE A 301 6.50 28.40 8.29
N PRO A 302 5.69 29.08 7.48
CA PRO A 302 4.54 29.85 7.99
C PRO A 302 3.56 28.97 8.74
N LYS A 303 2.81 29.56 9.69
CA LYS A 303 1.75 28.84 10.43
C LYS A 303 0.69 28.33 9.44
N GLY A 304 0.21 27.10 9.65
CA GLY A 304 -0.78 26.45 8.80
C GLY A 304 -0.21 25.77 7.55
N TRP A 305 1.13 25.73 7.42
CA TRP A 305 1.77 24.93 6.38
C TRP A 305 2.00 23.50 6.87
N SER A 306 1.79 22.52 5.99
CA SER A 306 2.15 21.14 6.21
C SER A 306 3.53 20.84 5.62
N LEU A 307 4.30 19.98 6.30
CA LEU A 307 5.65 19.63 5.88
C LEU A 307 5.69 18.15 5.48
N LEU A 308 6.12 17.90 4.26
CA LEU A 308 6.42 16.56 3.74
C LEU A 308 7.95 16.42 3.69
N ASN A 309 8.47 15.50 4.49
CA ASN A 309 9.89 15.18 4.53
C ASN A 309 10.15 13.91 3.72
N ARG A 310 10.91 14.06 2.64
CA ARG A 310 11.33 12.98 1.75
C ARG A 310 12.84 12.81 1.80
N PRO A 311 13.40 11.66 1.43
CA PRO A 311 14.84 11.44 1.45
C PRO A 311 15.65 12.45 0.62
N ASP A 312 15.07 12.97 -0.46
CA ASP A 312 15.71 13.87 -1.43
C ASP A 312 15.16 15.30 -1.40
N ALA A 313 14.08 15.55 -0.64
CA ALA A 313 13.44 16.86 -0.61
C ALA A 313 12.60 17.10 0.64
N LEU A 314 12.65 18.34 1.13
CA LEU A 314 11.69 18.87 2.09
C LEU A 314 10.68 19.74 1.34
N ILE A 315 9.39 19.42 1.46
CA ILE A 315 8.30 20.16 0.80
C ILE A 315 7.39 20.75 1.88
N GLY A 316 7.28 22.06 1.92
CA GLY A 316 6.25 22.77 2.69
C GLY A 316 5.13 23.23 1.77
N HIS A 317 3.86 23.04 2.13
CA HIS A 317 2.73 23.47 1.33
C HIS A 317 1.57 24.00 2.19
N THR A 318 0.75 24.86 1.59
CA THR A 318 -0.50 25.35 2.18
C THR A 318 -1.55 24.25 2.24
N ALA A 319 -2.58 24.39 3.12
CA ALA A 319 -3.65 23.41 3.27
C ALA A 319 -4.42 23.13 1.97
N ASP A 320 -4.58 24.15 1.11
CA ASP A 320 -5.21 24.02 -0.21
C ASP A 320 -4.26 23.49 -1.31
N GLN A 321 -3.00 23.24 -0.95
CA GLN A 321 -1.92 22.76 -1.85
C GLN A 321 -1.66 23.67 -3.09
N GLN A 322 -2.15 24.92 -3.06
CA GLN A 322 -1.94 25.86 -4.18
C GLN A 322 -0.57 26.55 -4.13
N THR A 323 0.06 26.56 -2.94
CA THR A 323 1.38 27.19 -2.74
C THR A 323 2.29 26.19 -2.05
N PHE A 324 3.49 26.02 -2.59
CA PHE A 324 4.50 25.13 -2.00
C PHE A 324 5.90 25.71 -2.11
N ILE A 325 6.75 25.28 -1.19
CA ILE A 325 8.20 25.50 -1.22
C ILE A 325 8.84 24.11 -1.19
N ALA A 326 9.65 23.79 -2.19
CA ALA A 326 10.43 22.57 -2.22
C ALA A 326 11.91 22.92 -2.09
N MET A 327 12.59 22.24 -1.19
CA MET A 327 14.05 22.27 -1.03
C MET A 327 14.57 20.85 -1.29
N THR A 328 15.42 20.70 -2.26
CA THR A 328 16.16 19.46 -2.53
C THR A 328 17.40 19.40 -1.63
N LEU A 329 17.65 18.23 -1.08
CA LEU A 329 18.77 17.95 -0.14
C LEU A 329 19.91 17.26 -0.86
#